data_2832a5b1915eeeaad721f3e10a2e9236
#
_entry.id   2832a5b1915eeeaad721f3e10a2e9236
#
_cell.length_a   1.000
_cell.length_b   1.000
_cell.length_c   1.000
_cell.angle_alpha   90.00
_cell.angle_beta   90.00
_cell.angle_gamma   90.00
#
_symmetry.space_group_name_H-M   'P 1'
#
loop_
_entity.id
_entity.type
_entity.pdbx_description
1 polymer ?
#
loop_
_entity_poly.entity_id
_entity_poly.type
_entity_poly.pdbx_seq_one_letter_code
_entity_poly.pdbx_strand_id
1 'polypeptide(L)'
;MGGMKNDLAQPISRARLLAQLREPHVWDVLVIGGGATGMGIAVDAAARGFDTVLVEAQDFSAGTSSRSTKLIHGGVRYLQQGNVALVREALHERALLLKNASHLVQARPFIVPCYGLFEREVMRIGLGLYDALAGKYGIGATEWLSREETLARLPGVRSEGLRGGVLYWDGQFDDAQLVVSLMRTAWAQGAVPLNYLPVVALERGADGIGVVTVRDAETGETFALRAKAVFNAAGVWVDAIRHLADPQAKRLVRVSRGSHILLDLDYMPAAAGMLIPKTRDGRVLFAIPWHGRLLVGTTDVEEQGPVFEPRASGDEIDFMIETAAGYLKKKITRADVRASFSGLRPLFNAGAAGSTAQVSREHAVIPEYGNLITITGGKWTTYRKMAIDALAAAERAGLLPVRPCTTEALALADDADWDATQLMAEALAGRGDEQVAEYARHARDYQQARTVEDVLNRRLRIGLLDEARARALEGTVRAALAGSLI
;
A
#
# COMPACT_ATOMS: atom_id res chain seq x y z
N MET A 1 6.30 28.45 13.52
CA MET A 1 4.90 28.35 14.02
C MET A 1 4.47 26.93 13.77
N GLY A 2 4.10 26.15 14.81
CA GLY A 2 3.59 24.78 14.58
C GLY A 2 2.33 24.87 13.73
N GLY A 3 2.20 24.01 12.71
CA GLY A 3 1.07 24.00 11.81
C GLY A 3 -0.24 23.93 12.58
N MET A 4 -1.21 24.78 12.24
CA MET A 4 -2.56 24.71 12.82
C MET A 4 -3.19 23.40 12.37
N LYS A 5 -3.73 22.63 13.33
CA LYS A 5 -4.49 21.42 13.01
C LYS A 5 -5.72 21.80 12.20
N ASN A 6 -5.99 21.04 11.15
CA ASN A 6 -7.16 21.24 10.30
C ASN A 6 -8.35 20.40 10.80
N ASP A 7 -9.57 20.91 10.60
CA ASP A 7 -10.79 20.19 10.94
C ASP A 7 -11.17 19.23 9.81
N LEU A 8 -11.28 17.94 10.12
CA LEU A 8 -11.67 16.90 9.17
C LEU A 8 -13.12 17.04 8.65
N ALA A 9 -13.96 17.78 9.37
CA ALA A 9 -15.32 18.09 8.92
C ALA A 9 -15.38 19.18 7.83
N GLN A 10 -14.25 19.85 7.55
CA GLN A 10 -14.17 20.86 6.50
C GLN A 10 -13.62 20.27 5.20
N PRO A 11 -14.18 20.64 4.04
CA PRO A 11 -13.66 20.24 2.74
C PRO A 11 -12.20 20.67 2.53
N ILE A 12 -11.45 19.84 1.84
CA ILE A 12 -10.06 20.14 1.46
C ILE A 12 -10.07 20.91 0.13
N SER A 13 -10.03 22.21 0.21
CA SER A 13 -10.06 23.08 -0.98
C SER A 13 -8.71 23.04 -1.71
N ARG A 14 -8.64 22.38 -2.87
CA ARG A 14 -7.44 22.37 -3.75
C ARG A 14 -7.01 23.81 -4.10
N ALA A 15 -7.95 24.70 -4.43
CA ALA A 15 -7.65 26.09 -4.76
C ALA A 15 -6.92 26.80 -3.61
N ARG A 16 -7.37 26.58 -2.37
CA ARG A 16 -6.71 27.14 -1.17
C ARG A 16 -5.31 26.54 -0.97
N LEU A 17 -5.13 25.24 -1.19
CA LEU A 17 -3.82 24.60 -1.08
C LEU A 17 -2.85 25.11 -2.14
N LEU A 18 -3.30 25.24 -3.40
CA LEU A 18 -2.47 25.81 -4.47
C LEU A 18 -2.13 27.29 -4.20
N ALA A 19 -3.04 28.07 -3.61
CA ALA A 19 -2.76 29.45 -3.22
C ALA A 19 -1.60 29.51 -2.19
N GLN A 20 -1.52 28.56 -1.25
CA GLN A 20 -0.40 28.49 -0.31
C GLN A 20 0.95 28.24 -0.99
N LEU A 21 0.96 27.50 -2.11
CA LEU A 21 2.20 27.24 -2.85
C LEU A 21 2.71 28.46 -3.64
N ARG A 22 1.85 29.45 -3.90
CA ARG A 22 2.23 30.70 -4.58
C ARG A 22 2.97 31.66 -3.65
N GLU A 23 2.71 31.54 -2.35
CA GLU A 23 3.36 32.41 -1.37
C GLU A 23 4.83 32.01 -1.18
N PRO A 24 5.76 32.99 -1.15
CA PRO A 24 7.15 32.70 -0.85
C PRO A 24 7.27 32.08 0.54
N HIS A 25 7.66 30.79 0.58
CA HIS A 25 7.74 30.03 1.81
C HIS A 25 8.86 29.02 1.78
N VAL A 26 9.49 28.75 2.93
CA VAL A 26 10.47 27.66 3.10
C VAL A 26 9.88 26.64 4.06
N TRP A 27 9.42 25.52 3.49
CA TRP A 27 8.88 24.41 4.26
C TRP A 27 9.98 23.76 5.14
N ASP A 28 9.61 23.21 6.29
CA ASP A 28 10.54 22.35 7.03
C ASP A 28 10.76 21.04 6.24
N VAL A 29 9.67 20.46 5.73
CA VAL A 29 9.63 19.15 5.07
C VAL A 29 8.86 19.24 3.75
N LEU A 30 9.50 18.80 2.66
CA LEU A 30 8.86 18.55 1.39
C LEU A 30 8.96 17.06 1.05
N VAL A 31 7.80 16.42 0.83
CA VAL A 31 7.73 14.99 0.49
C VAL A 31 7.31 14.83 -0.98
N ILE A 32 8.08 14.06 -1.75
CA ILE A 32 7.80 13.72 -3.15
C ILE A 32 7.28 12.29 -3.20
N GLY A 33 6.00 12.11 -3.53
CA GLY A 33 5.33 10.83 -3.64
C GLY A 33 4.24 10.59 -2.58
N GLY A 34 3.01 10.34 -3.03
CA GLY A 34 1.80 10.14 -2.23
C GLY A 34 1.42 8.67 -2.02
N GLY A 35 2.41 7.78 -2.00
CA GLY A 35 2.24 6.38 -1.58
C GLY A 35 2.35 6.20 -0.06
N ALA A 36 2.32 4.95 0.42
CA ALA A 36 2.41 4.61 1.85
C ALA A 36 3.60 5.25 2.56
N THR A 37 4.79 5.20 1.95
CA THR A 37 6.03 5.76 2.53
C THR A 37 5.94 7.28 2.65
N GLY A 38 5.58 7.98 1.58
CA GLY A 38 5.50 9.44 1.59
C GLY A 38 4.41 9.96 2.52
N MET A 39 3.23 9.32 2.52
CA MET A 39 2.17 9.67 3.47
C MET A 39 2.59 9.39 4.92
N GLY A 40 3.30 8.29 5.17
CA GLY A 40 3.87 8.03 6.50
C GLY A 40 4.81 9.14 6.97
N ILE A 41 5.70 9.63 6.08
CA ILE A 41 6.62 10.74 6.36
C ILE A 41 5.82 12.03 6.62
N ALA A 42 4.81 12.33 5.80
CA ALA A 42 4.00 13.54 5.96
C ALA A 42 3.20 13.53 7.28
N VAL A 43 2.63 12.38 7.65
CA VAL A 43 1.92 12.21 8.95
C VAL A 43 2.89 12.40 10.11
N ASP A 44 4.05 11.73 10.11
CA ASP A 44 4.99 11.79 11.22
C ASP A 44 5.62 13.19 11.33
N ALA A 45 5.99 13.81 10.22
CA ALA A 45 6.53 15.18 10.22
C ALA A 45 5.52 16.19 10.76
N ALA A 46 4.29 16.20 10.26
CA ALA A 46 3.25 17.11 10.70
C ALA A 46 2.86 16.86 12.17
N ALA A 47 2.75 15.59 12.61
CA ALA A 47 2.48 15.23 14.00
C ALA A 47 3.59 15.69 14.97
N ARG A 48 4.84 15.78 14.51
CA ARG A 48 5.95 16.40 15.25
C ARG A 48 5.92 17.94 15.17
N GLY A 49 4.97 18.53 14.43
CA GLY A 49 4.82 19.99 14.26
C GLY A 49 5.80 20.61 13.27
N PHE A 50 6.33 19.85 12.31
CA PHE A 50 7.06 20.38 11.16
C PHE A 50 6.09 20.92 10.13
N ASP A 51 6.42 22.06 9.54
CA ASP A 51 5.68 22.63 8.42
C ASP A 51 5.94 21.77 7.17
N THR A 52 4.89 21.08 6.70
CA THR A 52 5.03 19.94 5.79
C THR A 52 4.18 20.08 4.55
N VAL A 53 4.79 19.95 3.38
CA VAL A 53 4.10 19.82 2.09
C VAL A 53 4.41 18.47 1.47
N LEU A 54 3.38 17.83 0.89
CA LEU A 54 3.54 16.61 0.09
C LEU A 54 2.97 16.83 -1.30
N VAL A 55 3.74 16.42 -2.31
CA VAL A 55 3.34 16.48 -3.73
C VAL A 55 3.36 15.08 -4.35
N GLU A 56 2.28 14.76 -5.07
CA GLU A 56 2.12 13.48 -5.79
C GLU A 56 1.82 13.75 -7.27
N ALA A 57 2.49 13.02 -8.14
CA ALA A 57 2.38 13.22 -9.59
C ALA A 57 1.01 12.82 -10.16
N GLN A 58 0.37 11.85 -9.54
CA GLN A 58 -0.92 11.30 -9.93
C GLN A 58 -1.91 11.42 -8.75
N ASP A 59 -2.87 10.51 -8.66
CA ASP A 59 -3.66 10.39 -7.43
C ASP A 59 -2.86 9.69 -6.32
N PHE A 60 -3.24 9.94 -5.07
CA PHE A 60 -2.66 9.24 -3.92
C PHE A 60 -2.85 7.73 -4.07
N SER A 61 -1.83 6.97 -3.71
CA SER A 61 -1.74 5.51 -3.88
C SER A 61 -1.77 4.98 -5.32
N ALA A 62 -1.75 5.79 -6.36
CA ALA A 62 -1.87 5.35 -7.75
C ALA A 62 -0.80 4.31 -8.18
N GLY A 63 0.36 4.32 -7.54
CA GLY A 63 1.45 3.35 -7.77
C GLY A 63 1.28 2.04 -7.00
N THR A 64 2.37 1.56 -6.41
CA THR A 64 2.48 0.27 -5.70
C THR A 64 1.50 0.12 -4.53
N SER A 65 1.20 1.24 -3.85
CA SER A 65 0.50 1.23 -2.57
C SER A 65 -0.96 0.78 -2.64
N SER A 66 -1.64 0.85 -3.80
CA SER A 66 -2.99 0.31 -4.01
C SER A 66 -3.02 -1.07 -4.67
N ARG A 67 -1.85 -1.66 -4.93
CA ARG A 67 -1.69 -2.88 -5.74
C ARG A 67 -0.98 -3.99 -4.97
N SER A 68 -1.14 -4.00 -3.64
CA SER A 68 -0.57 -5.01 -2.73
C SER A 68 -1.43 -6.29 -2.71
N THR A 69 -0.95 -7.32 -2.00
CA THR A 69 -1.72 -8.54 -1.67
C THR A 69 -2.82 -8.29 -0.61
N LYS A 70 -3.02 -7.05 -0.16
CA LYS A 70 -4.00 -6.65 0.88
C LYS A 70 -3.72 -7.26 2.25
N LEU A 71 -2.45 -7.51 2.56
CA LEU A 71 -2.01 -8.08 3.83
C LEU A 71 -1.06 -7.14 4.59
N ILE A 72 -1.32 -7.02 5.88
CA ILE A 72 -0.41 -6.45 6.88
C ILE A 72 0.16 -7.62 7.67
N HIS A 73 1.37 -8.02 7.34
CA HIS A 73 1.94 -9.28 7.83
C HIS A 73 3.38 -9.14 8.32
N GLY A 74 3.77 -9.95 9.30
CA GLY A 74 5.14 -10.01 9.80
C GLY A 74 6.12 -10.67 8.84
N GLY A 75 5.61 -11.46 7.88
CA GLY A 75 6.41 -12.12 6.87
C GLY A 75 7.07 -13.41 7.36
N VAL A 76 6.28 -14.46 7.60
CA VAL A 76 6.74 -15.80 8.02
C VAL A 76 7.92 -16.31 7.17
N ARG A 77 7.96 -16.00 5.87
CA ARG A 77 9.04 -16.39 4.96
C ARG A 77 10.42 -15.84 5.38
N TYR A 78 10.48 -14.64 6.01
CA TYR A 78 11.78 -14.07 6.45
C TYR A 78 12.33 -14.80 7.66
N LEU A 79 11.47 -15.47 8.42
CA LEU A 79 11.90 -16.35 9.49
C LEU A 79 12.72 -17.53 8.96
N GLN A 80 12.31 -18.09 7.82
CA GLN A 80 13.08 -19.14 7.11
C GLN A 80 14.44 -18.64 6.60
N GLN A 81 14.58 -17.32 6.37
CA GLN A 81 15.81 -16.67 5.96
C GLN A 81 16.66 -16.18 7.16
N GLY A 82 16.23 -16.46 8.40
CA GLY A 82 16.93 -16.07 9.62
C GLY A 82 16.79 -14.58 10.01
N ASN A 83 15.99 -13.79 9.32
CA ASN A 83 15.82 -12.36 9.62
C ASN A 83 14.77 -12.13 10.72
N VAL A 84 15.11 -12.49 11.96
CA VAL A 84 14.25 -12.38 13.15
C VAL A 84 13.93 -10.93 13.49
N ALA A 85 14.89 -10.00 13.32
CA ALA A 85 14.71 -8.58 13.64
C ALA A 85 13.60 -7.95 12.76
N LEU A 86 13.64 -8.19 11.46
CA LEU A 86 12.64 -7.70 10.49
C LEU A 86 11.24 -8.27 10.79
N VAL A 87 11.16 -9.54 11.20
CA VAL A 87 9.88 -10.18 11.58
C VAL A 87 9.31 -9.52 12.83
N ARG A 88 10.13 -9.32 13.88
CA ARG A 88 9.69 -8.68 15.14
C ARG A 88 9.22 -7.24 14.91
N GLU A 89 9.96 -6.45 14.13
CA GLU A 89 9.56 -5.10 13.73
C GLU A 89 8.23 -5.10 12.99
N ALA A 90 8.07 -5.96 12.00
CA ALA A 90 6.83 -6.05 11.23
C ALA A 90 5.62 -6.51 12.08
N LEU A 91 5.82 -7.40 13.06
CA LEU A 91 4.78 -7.82 14.01
C LEU A 91 4.36 -6.68 14.95
N HIS A 92 5.30 -5.87 15.40
CA HIS A 92 5.02 -4.66 16.17
C HIS A 92 4.22 -3.64 15.36
N GLU A 93 4.68 -3.29 14.15
CA GLU A 93 3.99 -2.35 13.27
C GLU A 93 2.59 -2.86 12.85
N ARG A 94 2.42 -4.16 12.65
CA ARG A 94 1.11 -4.79 12.42
C ARG A 94 0.14 -4.52 13.58
N ALA A 95 0.60 -4.71 14.82
CA ALA A 95 -0.23 -4.47 15.99
C ALA A 95 -0.62 -2.99 16.14
N LEU A 96 0.30 -2.07 15.82
CA LEU A 96 -0.01 -0.64 15.81
C LEU A 96 -1.02 -0.28 14.73
N LEU A 97 -0.93 -0.85 13.53
CA LEU A 97 -1.91 -0.63 12.46
C LEU A 97 -3.30 -1.15 12.84
N LEU A 98 -3.41 -2.34 13.41
CA LEU A 98 -4.68 -2.88 13.91
C LEU A 98 -5.33 -1.98 14.98
N LYS A 99 -4.51 -1.30 15.80
CA LYS A 99 -4.99 -0.35 16.80
C LYS A 99 -5.36 1.00 16.20
N ASN A 100 -4.46 1.58 15.40
CA ASN A 100 -4.56 2.97 14.95
C ASN A 100 -5.44 3.14 13.70
N ALA A 101 -5.72 2.05 12.96
CA ALA A 101 -6.55 2.02 11.76
C ALA A 101 -7.56 0.86 11.82
N SER A 102 -8.20 0.64 12.96
CA SER A 102 -9.13 -0.50 13.18
C SER A 102 -10.34 -0.52 12.24
N HIS A 103 -10.71 0.62 11.68
CA HIS A 103 -11.76 0.75 10.66
C HIS A 103 -11.33 0.17 9.29
N LEU A 104 -10.02 0.07 9.00
CA LEU A 104 -9.49 -0.41 7.72
C LEU A 104 -8.66 -1.69 7.82
N VAL A 105 -8.11 -1.99 8.99
CA VAL A 105 -7.21 -3.13 9.22
C VAL A 105 -7.83 -4.10 10.20
N GLN A 106 -7.98 -5.37 9.80
CA GLN A 106 -8.63 -6.40 10.60
C GLN A 106 -7.72 -7.61 10.75
N ALA A 107 -7.72 -8.22 11.94
CA ALA A 107 -7.11 -9.53 12.13
C ALA A 107 -7.91 -10.60 11.39
N ARG A 108 -7.22 -11.45 10.62
CA ARG A 108 -7.83 -12.54 9.85
C ARG A 108 -7.10 -13.85 10.09
N PRO A 109 -7.84 -14.96 10.19
CA PRO A 109 -7.23 -16.28 10.23
C PRO A 109 -6.74 -16.67 8.83
N PHE A 110 -5.58 -17.33 8.80
CA PHE A 110 -5.01 -17.94 7.61
C PHE A 110 -4.73 -19.40 7.90
N ILE A 111 -4.98 -20.27 6.93
CA ILE A 111 -4.76 -21.70 7.07
C ILE A 111 -3.78 -22.15 5.99
N VAL A 112 -2.77 -22.89 6.43
CA VAL A 112 -1.84 -23.62 5.55
C VAL A 112 -2.34 -25.07 5.46
N PRO A 113 -2.94 -25.49 4.35
CA PRO A 113 -3.37 -26.89 4.19
C PRO A 113 -2.14 -27.79 4.02
N CYS A 114 -2.06 -28.88 4.76
CA CYS A 114 -0.96 -29.82 4.79
C CYS A 114 -1.34 -31.14 4.13
N TYR A 115 -0.58 -31.53 3.09
CA TYR A 115 -0.75 -32.79 2.35
C TYR A 115 0.36 -33.79 2.63
N GLY A 116 1.57 -33.30 2.93
CA GLY A 116 2.74 -34.11 3.26
C GLY A 116 2.82 -34.50 4.75
N LEU A 117 3.51 -35.64 5.05
CA LEU A 117 3.70 -36.09 6.43
C LEU A 117 4.55 -35.12 7.28
N PHE A 118 5.58 -34.53 6.67
CA PHE A 118 6.51 -33.63 7.36
C PHE A 118 6.16 -32.16 7.22
N GLU A 119 5.33 -31.77 6.26
CA GLU A 119 4.88 -30.37 6.06
C GLU A 119 4.23 -29.82 7.33
N ARG A 120 3.44 -30.65 7.97
CA ARG A 120 2.76 -30.38 9.21
C ARG A 120 3.68 -29.86 10.31
N GLU A 121 4.73 -30.65 10.62
CA GLU A 121 5.62 -30.34 11.74
C GLU A 121 6.51 -29.11 11.42
N VAL A 122 6.97 -28.98 10.18
CA VAL A 122 7.75 -27.81 9.74
C VAL A 122 6.92 -26.54 9.85
N MET A 123 5.65 -26.57 9.41
CA MET A 123 4.76 -25.40 9.48
C MET A 123 4.39 -25.08 10.95
N ARG A 124 4.14 -26.09 11.78
CA ARG A 124 3.85 -25.91 13.21
C ARG A 124 5.01 -25.22 13.94
N ILE A 125 6.24 -25.67 13.71
CA ILE A 125 7.42 -25.08 14.35
C ILE A 125 7.64 -23.65 13.83
N GLY A 126 7.57 -23.42 12.52
CA GLY A 126 7.79 -22.11 11.92
C GLY A 126 6.75 -21.08 12.35
N LEU A 127 5.46 -21.45 12.33
CA LEU A 127 4.38 -20.55 12.73
C LEU A 127 4.30 -20.39 14.26
N GLY A 128 4.61 -21.43 15.04
CA GLY A 128 4.74 -21.30 16.50
C GLY A 128 5.86 -20.35 16.92
N LEU A 129 7.00 -20.37 16.21
CA LEU A 129 8.06 -19.37 16.41
C LEU A 129 7.61 -17.95 16.00
N TYR A 130 6.84 -17.84 14.92
CA TYR A 130 6.25 -16.57 14.50
C TYR A 130 5.35 -15.96 15.59
N ASP A 131 4.50 -16.76 16.23
CA ASP A 131 3.68 -16.35 17.37
C ASP A 131 4.53 -15.97 18.59
N ALA A 132 5.52 -16.76 18.91
CA ALA A 132 6.43 -16.47 20.02
C ALA A 132 7.16 -15.13 19.84
N LEU A 133 7.54 -14.80 18.59
CA LEU A 133 8.17 -13.50 18.25
C LEU A 133 7.20 -12.34 18.34
N ALA A 134 5.90 -12.57 18.13
CA ALA A 134 4.87 -11.54 18.31
C ALA A 134 4.71 -11.16 19.79
N GLY A 135 4.86 -12.09 20.73
CA GLY A 135 4.76 -11.84 22.17
C GLY A 135 3.49 -11.06 22.52
N LYS A 136 3.64 -9.92 23.19
CA LYS A 136 2.49 -9.04 23.54
C LYS A 136 1.76 -8.41 22.34
N TYR A 137 2.31 -8.49 21.16
CA TYR A 137 1.72 -8.02 19.88
C TYR A 137 1.04 -9.15 19.10
N GLY A 138 0.85 -10.31 19.71
CA GLY A 138 0.07 -11.42 19.17
C GLY A 138 -1.39 -11.02 18.92
N ILE A 139 -1.97 -11.49 17.82
CA ILE A 139 -3.35 -11.20 17.40
C ILE A 139 -4.21 -12.46 17.31
N GLY A 140 -3.67 -13.59 17.70
CA GLY A 140 -4.32 -14.90 17.72
C GLY A 140 -3.26 -15.99 17.80
N ALA A 141 -3.63 -17.15 18.35
CA ALA A 141 -2.73 -18.27 18.52
C ALA A 141 -2.62 -19.11 17.23
N THR A 142 -1.44 -19.70 17.00
CA THR A 142 -1.26 -20.75 15.99
C THR A 142 -1.88 -22.04 16.50
N GLU A 143 -2.79 -22.63 15.72
CA GLU A 143 -3.52 -23.85 16.04
C GLU A 143 -3.27 -24.91 14.99
N TRP A 144 -3.21 -26.18 15.46
CA TRP A 144 -3.27 -27.31 14.56
C TRP A 144 -4.74 -27.69 14.31
N LEU A 145 -5.09 -27.88 13.03
CA LEU A 145 -6.41 -28.32 12.61
C LEU A 145 -6.37 -29.76 12.10
N SER A 146 -7.31 -30.58 12.53
CA SER A 146 -7.60 -31.87 11.91
C SER A 146 -7.99 -31.70 10.45
N ARG A 147 -8.09 -32.82 9.72
CA ARG A 147 -8.57 -32.82 8.34
C ARG A 147 -10.01 -32.25 8.27
N GLU A 148 -10.88 -32.66 9.17
CA GLU A 148 -12.29 -32.29 9.27
C GLU A 148 -12.42 -30.78 9.57
N GLU A 149 -11.67 -30.27 10.53
CA GLU A 149 -11.64 -28.84 10.89
C GLU A 149 -11.10 -27.99 9.75
N THR A 150 -10.07 -28.49 9.04
CA THR A 150 -9.51 -27.79 7.87
C THR A 150 -10.55 -27.68 6.74
N LEU A 151 -11.26 -28.76 6.43
CA LEU A 151 -12.32 -28.77 5.43
C LEU A 151 -13.52 -27.89 5.82
N ALA A 152 -13.86 -27.83 7.10
CA ALA A 152 -14.92 -26.97 7.61
C ALA A 152 -14.57 -25.48 7.49
N ARG A 153 -13.30 -25.13 7.76
CA ARG A 153 -12.83 -23.73 7.70
C ARG A 153 -12.41 -23.28 6.30
N LEU A 154 -12.04 -24.23 5.41
CA LEU A 154 -11.71 -24.00 3.98
C LEU A 154 -12.55 -24.95 3.09
N PRO A 155 -13.85 -24.75 2.96
CA PRO A 155 -14.73 -25.69 2.28
C PRO A 155 -14.43 -25.88 0.79
N GLY A 156 -13.70 -24.95 0.16
CA GLY A 156 -13.23 -25.04 -1.23
C GLY A 156 -11.90 -25.75 -1.42
N VAL A 157 -11.20 -26.19 -0.35
CA VAL A 157 -9.92 -26.84 -0.47
C VAL A 157 -10.04 -28.29 -0.97
N ARG A 158 -9.06 -28.77 -1.74
CA ARG A 158 -8.99 -30.15 -2.22
C ARG A 158 -8.86 -31.12 -1.05
N SER A 159 -9.77 -32.09 -0.96
CA SER A 159 -9.84 -33.05 0.14
C SER A 159 -8.91 -34.25 -0.04
N GLU A 160 -8.54 -34.59 -1.29
CA GLU A 160 -7.69 -35.75 -1.60
C GLU A 160 -6.27 -35.53 -1.08
N GLY A 161 -5.84 -36.45 -0.22
CA GLY A 161 -4.51 -36.42 0.41
C GLY A 161 -4.36 -35.36 1.52
N LEU A 162 -5.39 -34.56 1.83
CA LEU A 162 -5.36 -33.59 2.92
C LEU A 162 -5.24 -34.32 4.27
N ARG A 163 -4.29 -33.91 5.09
CA ARG A 163 -3.98 -34.47 6.41
C ARG A 163 -4.40 -33.55 7.56
N GLY A 164 -4.67 -32.29 7.27
CA GLY A 164 -5.04 -31.24 8.22
C GLY A 164 -4.49 -29.90 7.78
N GLY A 165 -4.42 -28.94 8.70
CA GLY A 165 -3.89 -27.61 8.43
C GLY A 165 -3.27 -26.95 9.64
N VAL A 166 -2.55 -25.87 9.43
CA VAL A 166 -2.07 -24.99 10.49
C VAL A 166 -2.74 -23.63 10.33
N LEU A 167 -3.50 -23.23 11.34
CA LEU A 167 -4.10 -21.90 11.41
C LEU A 167 -3.11 -20.93 12.07
N TYR A 168 -3.00 -19.74 11.53
CA TYR A 168 -2.27 -18.61 12.11
C TYR A 168 -3.01 -17.29 11.80
N TRP A 169 -2.59 -16.20 12.39
CA TRP A 169 -3.25 -14.91 12.26
C TRP A 169 -2.34 -13.84 11.66
N ASP A 170 -2.88 -13.09 10.72
CA ASP A 170 -2.24 -11.88 10.19
C ASP A 170 -3.28 -10.78 9.92
N GLY A 171 -2.84 -9.58 9.54
CA GLY A 171 -3.72 -8.47 9.22
C GLY A 171 -4.15 -8.48 7.75
N GLN A 172 -5.42 -8.16 7.51
CA GLN A 172 -5.95 -7.84 6.18
C GLN A 172 -6.44 -6.39 6.16
N PHE A 173 -6.32 -5.71 5.02
CA PHE A 173 -6.70 -4.30 4.92
C PHE A 173 -7.12 -3.89 3.50
N ASP A 174 -7.72 -2.69 3.38
CA ASP A 174 -7.80 -1.97 2.10
C ASP A 174 -6.61 -0.99 1.99
N ASP A 175 -5.69 -1.31 1.12
CA ASP A 175 -4.43 -0.60 0.97
C ASP A 175 -4.58 0.81 0.39
N ALA A 176 -5.54 1.06 -0.51
CA ALA A 176 -5.78 2.38 -1.06
C ALA A 176 -6.52 3.28 -0.06
N GLN A 177 -7.53 2.73 0.62
CA GLN A 177 -8.26 3.45 1.66
C GLN A 177 -7.34 3.84 2.82
N LEU A 178 -6.37 2.97 3.17
CA LEU A 178 -5.40 3.31 4.20
C LEU A 178 -4.50 4.50 3.80
N VAL A 179 -4.13 4.64 2.51
CA VAL A 179 -3.42 5.85 2.04
C VAL A 179 -4.31 7.09 2.12
N VAL A 180 -5.60 6.98 1.80
CA VAL A 180 -6.55 8.10 1.94
C VAL A 180 -6.70 8.50 3.41
N SER A 181 -6.82 7.54 4.31
CA SER A 181 -6.85 7.78 5.76
C SER A 181 -5.56 8.47 6.25
N LEU A 182 -4.39 8.04 5.75
CA LEU A 182 -3.11 8.70 6.03
C LEU A 182 -3.08 10.14 5.50
N MET A 183 -3.58 10.39 4.29
CA MET A 183 -3.66 11.73 3.69
C MET A 183 -4.54 12.65 4.55
N ARG A 184 -5.73 12.18 4.95
CA ARG A 184 -6.63 12.93 5.83
C ARG A 184 -6.01 13.16 7.22
N THR A 185 -5.27 12.17 7.74
CA THR A 185 -4.52 12.31 8.99
C THR A 185 -3.41 13.35 8.87
N ALA A 186 -2.62 13.32 7.79
CA ALA A 186 -1.59 14.32 7.52
C ALA A 186 -2.19 15.73 7.43
N TRP A 187 -3.30 15.88 6.71
CA TRP A 187 -4.08 17.12 6.64
C TRP A 187 -4.52 17.58 8.03
N ALA A 188 -5.14 16.71 8.83
CA ALA A 188 -5.58 17.05 10.19
C ALA A 188 -4.43 17.47 11.10
N GLN A 189 -3.21 16.94 10.90
CA GLN A 189 -2.01 17.35 11.64
C GLN A 189 -1.37 18.63 11.10
N GLY A 190 -1.90 19.24 10.01
CA GLY A 190 -1.44 20.51 9.46
C GLY A 190 -0.52 20.39 8.24
N ALA A 191 -0.33 19.19 7.67
CA ALA A 191 0.34 19.05 6.39
C ALA A 191 -0.50 19.57 5.22
N VAL A 192 0.16 19.86 4.10
CA VAL A 192 -0.44 20.27 2.83
C VAL A 192 -0.20 19.16 1.79
N PRO A 193 -1.06 18.11 1.74
CA PRO A 193 -0.96 17.06 0.73
C PRO A 193 -1.66 17.49 -0.56
N LEU A 194 -0.97 17.41 -1.71
CA LEU A 194 -1.48 17.74 -3.04
C LEU A 194 -1.17 16.62 -4.04
N ASN A 195 -2.20 16.12 -4.69
CA ASN A 195 -2.08 15.20 -5.82
C ASN A 195 -2.10 15.94 -7.16
N TYR A 196 -1.81 15.25 -8.26
CA TYR A 196 -1.70 15.81 -9.61
C TYR A 196 -0.72 16.98 -9.70
N LEU A 197 0.39 16.89 -8.95
CA LEU A 197 1.45 17.89 -8.85
C LEU A 197 2.84 17.23 -9.07
N PRO A 198 3.15 16.75 -10.31
CA PRO A 198 4.44 16.15 -10.61
C PRO A 198 5.60 17.12 -10.38
N VAL A 199 6.67 16.61 -9.76
CA VAL A 199 7.97 17.30 -9.74
C VAL A 199 8.57 17.23 -11.14
N VAL A 200 8.92 18.38 -11.70
CA VAL A 200 9.44 18.51 -13.07
C VAL A 200 10.90 18.96 -13.12
N ALA A 201 11.42 19.57 -12.05
CA ALA A 201 12.83 19.92 -11.93
C ALA A 201 13.29 19.96 -10.46
N LEU A 202 14.58 19.67 -10.25
CA LEU A 202 15.29 19.87 -8.98
C LEU A 202 16.53 20.71 -9.28
N GLU A 203 16.58 21.92 -8.72
CA GLU A 203 17.72 22.81 -8.89
C GLU A 203 18.70 22.65 -7.72
N ARG A 204 19.91 22.20 -8.02
CA ARG A 204 20.97 22.06 -7.01
C ARG A 204 21.67 23.40 -6.78
N GLY A 205 21.79 23.78 -5.52
CA GLY A 205 22.66 24.86 -5.04
C GLY A 205 23.93 24.32 -4.38
N ALA A 206 24.67 25.20 -3.71
CA ALA A 206 25.88 24.82 -2.97
C ALA A 206 25.58 23.88 -1.80
N ASP A 207 24.46 24.10 -1.09
CA ASP A 207 24.12 23.40 0.15
C ASP A 207 23.08 22.27 -0.07
N GLY A 208 22.65 22.00 -1.31
CA GLY A 208 21.68 20.96 -1.60
C GLY A 208 20.66 21.36 -2.67
N ILE A 209 19.45 20.78 -2.60
CA ILE A 209 18.32 21.13 -3.46
C ILE A 209 17.78 22.49 -3.01
N GLY A 210 17.99 23.52 -3.81
CA GLY A 210 17.55 24.89 -3.53
C GLY A 210 16.09 25.13 -3.94
N VAL A 211 15.66 24.52 -5.07
CA VAL A 211 14.30 24.68 -5.59
C VAL A 211 13.79 23.33 -6.12
N VAL A 212 12.55 22.98 -5.73
CA VAL A 212 11.77 21.88 -6.29
C VAL A 212 10.66 22.49 -7.14
N THR A 213 10.72 22.33 -8.46
CA THR A 213 9.68 22.82 -9.36
C THR A 213 8.62 21.74 -9.56
N VAL A 214 7.38 22.06 -9.22
CA VAL A 214 6.21 21.21 -9.46
C VAL A 214 5.29 21.85 -10.50
N ARG A 215 4.51 21.05 -11.22
CA ARG A 215 3.55 21.52 -12.22
C ARG A 215 2.16 20.99 -11.89
N ASP A 216 1.18 21.86 -11.80
CA ASP A 216 -0.21 21.42 -11.70
C ASP A 216 -0.65 20.77 -13.02
N ALA A 217 -1.02 19.48 -12.96
CA ALA A 217 -1.42 18.72 -14.14
C ALA A 217 -2.77 19.18 -14.73
N GLU A 218 -3.60 19.87 -13.94
CA GLU A 218 -4.91 20.40 -14.38
C GLU A 218 -4.79 21.74 -15.12
N THR A 219 -3.92 22.62 -14.65
CA THR A 219 -3.80 23.99 -15.19
C THR A 219 -2.52 24.21 -16.00
N GLY A 220 -1.50 23.37 -15.80
CA GLY A 220 -0.16 23.57 -16.35
C GLY A 220 0.68 24.61 -15.58
N GLU A 221 0.14 25.26 -14.54
CA GLU A 221 0.86 26.20 -13.71
C GLU A 221 2.04 25.53 -13.00
N THR A 222 3.14 26.25 -12.85
CA THR A 222 4.33 25.77 -12.15
C THR A 222 4.56 26.52 -10.85
N PHE A 223 5.04 25.81 -9.82
CA PHE A 223 5.34 26.35 -8.49
C PHE A 223 6.79 26.02 -8.14
N ALA A 224 7.52 26.99 -7.59
CA ALA A 224 8.87 26.84 -7.09
C ALA A 224 8.85 26.68 -5.56
N LEU A 225 9.04 25.46 -5.09
CA LEU A 225 9.01 25.13 -3.67
C LEU A 225 10.40 25.08 -3.09
N ARG A 226 10.57 25.55 -1.86
CA ARG A 226 11.82 25.47 -1.07
C ARG A 226 11.56 24.74 0.21
N ALA A 227 12.50 23.86 0.64
CA ALA A 227 12.40 23.14 1.90
C ALA A 227 13.76 22.93 2.54
N LYS A 228 13.78 22.81 3.86
CA LYS A 228 14.99 22.44 4.62
C LYS A 228 15.39 21.00 4.36
N ALA A 229 14.41 20.07 4.32
CA ALA A 229 14.60 18.66 3.97
C ALA A 229 13.63 18.25 2.87
N VAL A 230 14.15 17.60 1.83
CA VAL A 230 13.39 17.07 0.69
C VAL A 230 13.44 15.53 0.76
N PHE A 231 12.27 14.89 0.86
CA PHE A 231 12.16 13.45 0.94
C PHE A 231 11.67 12.89 -0.40
N ASN A 232 12.50 12.08 -1.04
CA ASN A 232 12.14 11.35 -2.24
C ASN A 232 11.56 9.98 -1.85
N ALA A 233 10.24 9.90 -1.79
CA ALA A 233 9.45 8.70 -1.49
C ALA A 233 8.64 8.22 -2.71
N ALA A 234 9.16 8.45 -3.93
CA ALA A 234 8.48 8.17 -5.20
C ALA A 234 8.44 6.67 -5.58
N GLY A 235 8.68 5.75 -4.63
CA GLY A 235 8.56 4.30 -4.82
C GLY A 235 9.46 3.78 -5.96
N VAL A 236 8.88 3.17 -7.00
CA VAL A 236 9.65 2.65 -8.15
C VAL A 236 10.23 3.76 -9.02
N TRP A 237 9.79 5.01 -8.85
CA TRP A 237 10.28 6.18 -9.59
C TRP A 237 11.32 7.01 -8.83
N VAL A 238 11.85 6.53 -7.68
CA VAL A 238 12.85 7.29 -6.92
C VAL A 238 14.07 7.65 -7.74
N ASP A 239 14.51 6.78 -8.66
CA ASP A 239 15.64 7.06 -9.55
C ASP A 239 15.33 8.15 -10.57
N ALA A 240 14.07 8.26 -11.06
CA ALA A 240 13.67 9.34 -11.94
C ALA A 240 13.77 10.71 -11.23
N ILE A 241 13.36 10.79 -9.97
CA ILE A 241 13.51 12.02 -9.17
C ILE A 241 15.00 12.33 -8.92
N ARG A 242 15.83 11.33 -8.61
CA ARG A 242 17.27 11.52 -8.42
C ARG A 242 17.97 12.03 -9.71
N HIS A 243 17.55 11.53 -10.88
CA HIS A 243 18.08 11.97 -12.15
C HIS A 243 17.71 13.42 -12.51
N LEU A 244 16.64 14.00 -11.93
CA LEU A 244 16.39 15.44 -12.04
C LEU A 244 17.46 16.27 -11.32
N ALA A 245 18.02 15.75 -10.22
CA ALA A 245 19.09 16.42 -9.47
C ALA A 245 20.49 16.10 -10.03
N ASP A 246 20.69 14.88 -10.52
CA ASP A 246 21.95 14.37 -11.06
C ASP A 246 21.70 13.32 -12.15
N PRO A 247 21.77 13.67 -13.43
CA PRO A 247 21.56 12.73 -14.53
C PRO A 247 22.51 11.52 -14.54
N GLN A 248 23.64 11.59 -13.81
CA GLN A 248 24.62 10.51 -13.70
C GLN A 248 24.41 9.62 -12.45
N ALA A 249 23.38 9.89 -11.66
CA ALA A 249 23.08 9.11 -10.45
C ALA A 249 22.88 7.63 -10.80
N LYS A 250 23.58 6.74 -10.07
CA LYS A 250 23.43 5.28 -10.25
C LYS A 250 22.04 4.84 -9.81
N ARG A 251 21.47 3.87 -10.53
CA ARG A 251 20.19 3.28 -10.17
C ARG A 251 20.25 2.61 -8.79
N LEU A 252 19.30 2.90 -7.93
CA LEU A 252 19.09 2.29 -6.62
C LEU A 252 18.07 1.16 -6.64
N VAL A 253 17.15 1.17 -7.60
CA VAL A 253 15.98 0.28 -7.57
C VAL A 253 16.01 -0.70 -8.74
N ARG A 254 15.82 -1.99 -8.42
CA ARG A 254 15.34 -3.01 -9.36
C ARG A 254 13.83 -3.11 -9.20
N VAL A 255 13.14 -3.19 -10.32
CA VAL A 255 11.68 -3.25 -10.34
C VAL A 255 11.22 -4.69 -10.53
N SER A 256 10.31 -5.16 -9.69
CA SER A 256 9.68 -6.47 -9.83
C SER A 256 8.16 -6.34 -9.85
N ARG A 257 7.53 -6.90 -10.90
CA ARG A 257 6.08 -6.99 -11.02
C ARG A 257 5.55 -8.17 -10.20
N GLY A 258 4.49 -7.92 -9.44
CA GLY A 258 3.69 -8.94 -8.78
C GLY A 258 2.24 -8.81 -9.20
N SER A 259 1.69 -9.88 -9.76
CA SER A 259 0.35 -9.91 -10.33
C SER A 259 -0.60 -10.72 -9.46
N HIS A 260 -1.89 -10.37 -9.51
CA HIS A 260 -2.98 -11.03 -8.81
C HIS A 260 -4.15 -11.24 -9.75
N ILE A 261 -4.93 -12.29 -9.53
CA ILE A 261 -6.22 -12.54 -10.16
C ILE A 261 -7.34 -12.54 -9.12
N LEU A 262 -8.53 -12.19 -9.56
CA LEU A 262 -9.75 -12.21 -8.76
C LEU A 262 -10.70 -13.26 -9.35
N LEU A 263 -11.15 -14.16 -8.50
CA LEU A 263 -12.13 -15.19 -8.79
C LEU A 263 -13.42 -14.92 -7.99
N ASP A 264 -14.51 -15.57 -8.33
CA ASP A 264 -15.69 -15.56 -7.47
C ASP A 264 -15.39 -16.24 -6.13
N LEU A 265 -16.00 -15.76 -5.05
CA LEU A 265 -15.74 -16.28 -3.69
C LEU A 265 -16.19 -17.74 -3.52
N ASP A 266 -17.09 -18.24 -4.40
CA ASP A 266 -17.59 -19.62 -4.36
C ASP A 266 -16.54 -20.69 -4.65
N TYR A 267 -15.34 -20.29 -5.16
CA TYR A 267 -14.18 -21.19 -5.24
C TYR A 267 -13.61 -21.54 -3.86
N MET A 268 -13.73 -20.64 -2.91
CA MET A 268 -13.35 -20.85 -1.50
C MET A 268 -14.24 -19.97 -0.61
N PRO A 269 -15.51 -20.39 -0.34
CA PRO A 269 -16.45 -19.61 0.45
C PRO A 269 -16.10 -19.71 1.95
N ALA A 270 -14.98 -19.16 2.34
CA ALA A 270 -14.41 -19.18 3.67
C ALA A 270 -14.22 -17.78 4.24
N ALA A 271 -14.21 -17.63 5.55
CA ALA A 271 -13.76 -16.43 6.23
C ALA A 271 -12.23 -16.38 6.38
N ALA A 272 -11.56 -17.54 6.34
CA ALA A 272 -10.11 -17.66 6.44
C ALA A 272 -9.44 -17.51 5.07
N GLY A 273 -8.27 -16.88 5.06
CA GLY A 273 -7.37 -16.93 3.92
C GLY A 273 -6.63 -18.26 3.86
N MET A 274 -6.21 -18.67 2.68
CA MET A 274 -5.34 -19.83 2.48
C MET A 274 -3.95 -19.37 2.06
N LEU A 275 -2.93 -19.86 2.75
CA LEU A 275 -1.53 -19.77 2.31
C LEU A 275 -1.16 -21.07 1.61
N ILE A 276 -0.78 -20.96 0.36
CA ILE A 276 -0.22 -22.06 -0.44
C ILE A 276 1.30 -22.06 -0.22
N PRO A 277 1.85 -23.04 0.52
CA PRO A 277 3.21 -22.95 1.05
C PRO A 277 4.30 -23.16 -0.01
N LYS A 278 3.96 -23.80 -1.13
CA LYS A 278 4.93 -24.13 -2.16
C LYS A 278 4.34 -24.06 -3.56
N THR A 279 4.83 -23.12 -4.34
CA THR A 279 4.60 -23.06 -5.78
C THR A 279 5.71 -23.82 -6.54
N ARG A 280 5.55 -24.07 -7.84
CA ARG A 280 6.57 -24.75 -8.66
C ARG A 280 7.91 -23.99 -8.71
N ASP A 281 7.90 -22.69 -8.46
CA ASP A 281 9.09 -21.83 -8.41
C ASP A 281 9.61 -21.58 -6.97
N GLY A 282 9.08 -22.32 -5.99
CA GLY A 282 9.54 -22.30 -4.59
C GLY A 282 9.04 -21.10 -3.77
N ARG A 283 8.14 -20.30 -4.31
CA ARG A 283 7.51 -19.17 -3.60
C ARG A 283 6.25 -19.62 -2.85
N VAL A 284 5.67 -18.70 -2.12
CA VAL A 284 4.33 -18.85 -1.52
C VAL A 284 3.31 -18.07 -2.34
N LEU A 285 2.07 -18.53 -2.35
CA LEU A 285 0.94 -17.86 -2.98
C LEU A 285 -0.19 -17.79 -1.97
N PHE A 286 -0.99 -16.76 -2.03
CA PHE A 286 -2.16 -16.59 -1.19
C PHE A 286 -3.45 -16.74 -2.01
N ALA A 287 -4.48 -17.30 -1.40
CA ALA A 287 -5.85 -17.21 -1.85
C ALA A 287 -6.69 -16.64 -0.69
N ILE A 288 -7.18 -15.41 -0.86
CA ILE A 288 -7.69 -14.61 0.24
C ILE A 288 -9.08 -14.07 -0.10
N PRO A 289 -10.11 -14.32 0.75
CA PRO A 289 -11.37 -13.62 0.63
C PRO A 289 -11.18 -12.11 0.81
N TRP A 290 -11.60 -11.31 -0.17
CA TRP A 290 -11.49 -9.86 -0.13
C TRP A 290 -12.63 -9.23 -0.92
N HIS A 291 -13.45 -8.42 -0.26
CA HIS A 291 -14.59 -7.71 -0.86
C HIS A 291 -15.48 -8.59 -1.78
N GLY A 292 -15.90 -9.76 -1.27
CA GLY A 292 -16.79 -10.67 -2.01
C GLY A 292 -16.14 -11.42 -3.17
N ARG A 293 -14.82 -11.33 -3.34
CA ARG A 293 -14.01 -12.07 -4.31
C ARG A 293 -12.95 -12.91 -3.62
N LEU A 294 -12.39 -13.86 -4.34
CA LEU A 294 -11.20 -14.60 -3.93
C LEU A 294 -9.99 -14.00 -4.66
N LEU A 295 -9.15 -13.28 -3.92
CA LEU A 295 -7.88 -12.74 -4.41
C LEU A 295 -6.82 -13.84 -4.40
N VAL A 296 -6.21 -14.13 -5.56
CA VAL A 296 -5.14 -15.13 -5.69
C VAL A 296 -3.86 -14.45 -6.21
N GLY A 297 -2.75 -14.63 -5.52
CA GLY A 297 -1.45 -14.07 -5.90
C GLY A 297 -0.39 -14.29 -4.81
N THR A 298 0.88 -14.00 -5.11
CA THR A 298 1.35 -13.09 -6.15
C THR A 298 2.47 -13.73 -6.97
N THR A 299 2.69 -13.21 -8.17
CA THR A 299 3.85 -13.53 -9.01
C THR A 299 5.07 -12.66 -8.65
N ASP A 300 6.20 -12.88 -9.32
CA ASP A 300 7.43 -12.09 -9.17
C ASP A 300 8.21 -12.13 -10.49
N VAL A 301 8.05 -11.10 -11.31
CA VAL A 301 8.67 -10.97 -12.63
C VAL A 301 9.50 -9.70 -12.66
N GLU A 302 10.78 -9.80 -13.00
CA GLU A 302 11.66 -8.65 -13.13
C GLU A 302 11.25 -7.76 -14.30
N GLU A 303 11.24 -6.44 -14.08
CA GLU A 303 10.92 -5.42 -15.07
C GLU A 303 12.15 -4.56 -15.40
N GLN A 304 12.27 -4.15 -16.65
CA GLN A 304 13.37 -3.27 -17.11
C GLN A 304 13.32 -1.88 -16.47
N GLY A 305 12.14 -1.42 -16.06
CA GLY A 305 11.91 -0.12 -15.43
C GLY A 305 10.46 0.06 -14.95
N PRO A 306 10.16 1.19 -14.32
CA PRO A 306 8.81 1.46 -13.85
C PRO A 306 7.85 1.70 -15.02
N VAL A 307 6.67 1.06 -14.92
CA VAL A 307 5.51 1.26 -15.80
C VAL A 307 4.36 1.75 -14.94
N PHE A 308 3.63 2.75 -15.41
CA PHE A 308 2.56 3.36 -14.60
C PHE A 308 1.41 2.38 -14.34
N GLU A 309 0.95 1.66 -15.37
CA GLU A 309 -0.11 0.67 -15.25
C GLU A 309 0.38 -0.73 -15.65
N PRO A 310 1.11 -1.43 -14.77
CA PRO A 310 1.57 -2.77 -15.07
C PRO A 310 0.38 -3.73 -15.19
N ARG A 311 0.46 -4.64 -16.15
CA ARG A 311 -0.57 -5.67 -16.38
C ARG A 311 0.03 -7.05 -16.24
N ALA A 312 -0.78 -8.00 -15.74
CA ALA A 312 -0.40 -9.39 -15.70
C ALA A 312 -0.25 -9.95 -17.12
N SER A 313 0.83 -10.69 -17.36
CA SER A 313 0.97 -11.46 -18.60
C SER A 313 0.07 -12.71 -18.59
N GLY A 314 -0.18 -13.30 -19.78
CA GLY A 314 -0.90 -14.56 -19.88
C GLY A 314 -0.26 -15.68 -19.06
N ASP A 315 1.07 -15.75 -19.06
CA ASP A 315 1.85 -16.75 -18.31
C ASP A 315 1.72 -16.57 -16.79
N GLU A 316 1.65 -15.32 -16.30
CA GLU A 316 1.41 -15.05 -14.88
C GLU A 316 0.00 -15.48 -14.45
N ILE A 317 -1.00 -15.23 -15.29
CA ILE A 317 -2.38 -15.66 -15.03
C ILE A 317 -2.46 -17.18 -14.99
N ASP A 318 -1.88 -17.88 -15.96
CA ASP A 318 -1.84 -19.33 -16.00
C ASP A 318 -1.10 -19.93 -14.79
N PHE A 319 0.04 -19.35 -14.43
CA PHE A 319 0.78 -19.76 -13.23
C PHE A 319 -0.08 -19.70 -11.96
N MET A 320 -0.85 -18.60 -11.79
CA MET A 320 -1.73 -18.45 -10.62
C MET A 320 -2.89 -19.43 -10.66
N ILE A 321 -3.50 -19.65 -11.83
CA ILE A 321 -4.57 -20.63 -12.04
C ILE A 321 -4.07 -22.04 -11.72
N GLU A 322 -2.97 -22.48 -12.33
CA GLU A 322 -2.39 -23.81 -12.13
C GLU A 322 -2.03 -24.06 -10.67
N THR A 323 -1.41 -23.06 -10.03
CA THR A 323 -1.03 -23.14 -8.61
C THR A 323 -2.25 -23.28 -7.71
N ALA A 324 -3.26 -22.43 -7.89
CA ALA A 324 -4.50 -22.48 -7.10
C ALA A 324 -5.30 -23.75 -7.34
N ALA A 325 -5.39 -24.23 -8.60
CA ALA A 325 -6.07 -25.46 -8.97
C ALA A 325 -5.46 -26.71 -8.29
N GLY A 326 -4.17 -26.67 -7.93
CA GLY A 326 -3.53 -27.73 -7.14
C GLY A 326 -4.07 -27.85 -5.72
N TYR A 327 -4.68 -26.80 -5.18
CA TYR A 327 -5.18 -26.72 -3.81
C TYR A 327 -6.70 -26.57 -3.70
N LEU A 328 -7.38 -26.12 -4.74
CA LEU A 328 -8.84 -25.93 -4.74
C LEU A 328 -9.53 -27.15 -5.35
N LYS A 329 -10.75 -27.42 -4.84
CA LYS A 329 -11.61 -28.52 -5.29
C LYS A 329 -12.21 -28.25 -6.67
N LYS A 330 -12.62 -26.99 -6.91
CA LYS A 330 -13.28 -26.54 -8.14
C LYS A 330 -12.21 -26.21 -9.19
N LYS A 331 -12.38 -26.74 -10.39
CA LYS A 331 -11.47 -26.46 -11.52
C LYS A 331 -11.56 -24.98 -11.88
N ILE A 332 -10.41 -24.34 -12.11
CA ILE A 332 -10.29 -22.94 -12.52
C ILE A 332 -9.80 -22.89 -13.95
N THR A 333 -10.39 -21.99 -14.73
CA THR A 333 -9.99 -21.66 -16.10
C THR A 333 -9.78 -20.15 -16.26
N ARG A 334 -9.22 -19.70 -17.36
CA ARG A 334 -9.09 -18.25 -17.64
C ARG A 334 -10.45 -17.52 -17.69
N ALA A 335 -11.53 -18.21 -18.10
CA ALA A 335 -12.87 -17.64 -18.14
C ALA A 335 -13.46 -17.32 -16.75
N ASP A 336 -12.91 -17.92 -15.70
CA ASP A 336 -13.32 -17.70 -14.32
C ASP A 336 -12.65 -16.50 -13.68
N VAL A 337 -11.63 -15.93 -14.34
CA VAL A 337 -10.91 -14.74 -13.87
C VAL A 337 -11.75 -13.50 -14.12
N ARG A 338 -12.26 -12.88 -13.06
CA ARG A 338 -13.12 -11.69 -13.12
C ARG A 338 -12.34 -10.42 -13.37
N ALA A 339 -11.14 -10.33 -12.81
CA ALA A 339 -10.23 -9.22 -13.00
C ALA A 339 -8.79 -9.65 -12.66
N SER A 340 -7.83 -8.86 -13.11
CA SER A 340 -6.43 -9.00 -12.72
C SER A 340 -5.80 -7.63 -12.50
N PHE A 341 -4.85 -7.56 -11.59
CA PHE A 341 -4.04 -6.36 -11.39
C PHE A 341 -2.60 -6.71 -11.06
N SER A 342 -1.72 -5.77 -11.32
CA SER A 342 -0.29 -5.90 -11.03
C SER A 342 0.24 -4.69 -10.29
N GLY A 343 1.19 -4.91 -9.39
CA GLY A 343 1.94 -3.86 -8.71
C GLY A 343 3.44 -4.02 -8.93
N LEU A 344 4.17 -2.93 -8.91
CA LEU A 344 5.62 -2.91 -9.04
C LEU A 344 6.27 -2.76 -7.66
N ARG A 345 7.23 -3.62 -7.33
CA ARG A 345 8.00 -3.55 -6.08
C ARG A 345 9.29 -2.78 -6.31
N PRO A 346 9.58 -1.74 -5.52
CA PRO A 346 10.89 -1.10 -5.52
C PRO A 346 11.87 -1.92 -4.67
N LEU A 347 12.63 -2.79 -5.29
CA LEU A 347 13.64 -3.59 -4.59
C LEU A 347 14.95 -2.81 -4.54
N PHE A 348 15.43 -2.51 -3.32
CA PHE A 348 16.69 -1.80 -3.14
C PHE A 348 17.87 -2.65 -3.61
N ASN A 349 18.62 -2.14 -4.57
CA ASN A 349 19.77 -2.82 -5.15
C ASN A 349 21.08 -2.29 -4.55
N ALA A 350 21.53 -2.86 -3.46
CA ALA A 350 22.82 -2.54 -2.84
C ALA A 350 24.03 -3.12 -3.63
N GLY A 351 23.91 -3.35 -4.94
CA GLY A 351 24.94 -3.98 -5.75
C GLY A 351 24.89 -5.52 -5.74
N ALA A 352 23.81 -6.11 -5.21
CA ALA A 352 23.66 -7.55 -5.14
C ALA A 352 23.42 -8.15 -6.54
N ALA A 353 24.28 -9.08 -6.98
CA ALA A 353 24.03 -9.97 -8.11
C ALA A 353 23.06 -11.08 -7.63
N GLY A 354 22.03 -11.40 -8.42
CA GLY A 354 21.09 -12.48 -8.11
C GLY A 354 19.67 -12.19 -8.58
N SER A 355 18.73 -13.13 -8.34
CA SER A 355 17.33 -12.98 -8.68
C SER A 355 16.62 -11.98 -7.75
N THR A 356 15.54 -11.35 -8.23
CA THR A 356 14.70 -10.43 -7.44
C THR A 356 14.15 -11.08 -6.16
N ALA A 357 13.97 -12.40 -6.17
CA ALA A 357 13.52 -13.17 -5.01
C ALA A 357 14.52 -13.19 -3.83
N GLN A 358 15.80 -12.93 -4.09
CA GLN A 358 16.89 -12.94 -3.09
C GLN A 358 17.24 -11.52 -2.58
N VAL A 359 16.76 -10.48 -3.24
CA VAL A 359 17.02 -9.10 -2.82
C VAL A 359 16.33 -8.81 -1.48
N SER A 360 17.06 -8.17 -0.56
CA SER A 360 16.52 -7.77 0.75
C SER A 360 15.25 -6.92 0.58
N ARG A 361 14.30 -7.16 1.47
CA ARG A 361 13.06 -6.38 1.57
C ARG A 361 13.10 -5.37 2.72
N GLU A 362 14.27 -5.09 3.22
CA GLU A 362 14.51 -3.98 4.11
C GLU A 362 14.39 -2.66 3.34
N HIS A 363 14.04 -1.62 4.04
CA HIS A 363 14.07 -0.29 3.44
C HIS A 363 15.47 0.33 3.56
N ALA A 364 15.78 1.21 2.64
CA ALA A 364 16.99 2.01 2.65
C ALA A 364 16.62 3.50 2.75
N VAL A 365 17.36 4.22 3.58
CA VAL A 365 17.32 5.68 3.73
C VAL A 365 18.66 6.23 3.30
N ILE A 366 18.68 7.01 2.23
CA ILE A 366 19.90 7.43 1.54
C ILE A 366 19.92 8.96 1.48
N PRO A 367 20.67 9.64 2.36
CA PRO A 367 20.94 11.07 2.26
C PRO A 367 21.84 11.36 1.04
N GLU A 368 21.45 12.32 0.21
CA GLU A 368 22.16 12.73 -0.99
C GLU A 368 22.03 14.25 -1.20
N TYR A 369 22.92 14.81 -1.96
CA TYR A 369 22.85 16.22 -2.42
C TYR A 369 22.50 17.22 -1.32
N GLY A 370 23.11 17.07 -0.14
CA GLY A 370 22.93 17.97 0.99
C GLY A 370 21.63 17.72 1.77
N ASN A 371 20.48 18.00 1.17
CA ASN A 371 19.17 17.92 1.83
C ASN A 371 18.15 17.00 1.17
N LEU A 372 18.51 16.23 0.13
CA LEU A 372 17.66 15.20 -0.46
C LEU A 372 17.85 13.89 0.32
N ILE A 373 16.76 13.29 0.76
CA ILE A 373 16.76 11.99 1.43
C ILE A 373 15.85 11.05 0.64
N THR A 374 16.47 10.05 0.00
CA THR A 374 15.74 9.04 -0.78
C THR A 374 15.37 7.85 0.10
N ILE A 375 14.10 7.44 0.11
CA ILE A 375 13.59 6.28 0.82
C ILE A 375 13.04 5.27 -0.19
N THR A 376 13.53 4.04 -0.15
CA THR A 376 13.09 2.98 -1.07
C THR A 376 13.13 1.61 -0.42
N GLY A 377 12.53 0.60 -1.07
CA GLY A 377 12.38 -0.74 -0.49
C GLY A 377 11.26 -0.79 0.57
N GLY A 378 11.42 -1.69 1.54
CA GLY A 378 10.49 -1.84 2.66
C GLY A 378 9.17 -2.53 2.30
N LYS A 379 8.19 -2.40 3.18
CA LYS A 379 6.87 -3.04 3.10
C LYS A 379 5.77 -2.09 3.57
N TRP A 380 4.55 -2.34 3.14
CA TRP A 380 3.37 -1.66 3.66
C TRP A 380 3.30 -1.73 5.20
N THR A 381 3.49 -2.90 5.77
CA THR A 381 3.44 -3.12 7.23
C THR A 381 4.33 -2.16 8.00
N THR A 382 5.51 -1.80 7.46
CA THR A 382 6.53 -0.99 8.14
C THR A 382 6.59 0.47 7.66
N TYR A 383 5.55 0.97 6.98
CA TYR A 383 5.53 2.34 6.43
C TYR A 383 5.84 3.41 7.49
N ARG A 384 5.33 3.24 8.72
CA ARG A 384 5.55 4.16 9.85
C ARG A 384 7.01 4.14 10.31
N LYS A 385 7.60 2.94 10.42
CA LYS A 385 9.03 2.80 10.74
C LYS A 385 9.91 3.45 9.67
N MET A 386 9.57 3.27 8.39
CA MET A 386 10.27 3.94 7.28
C MET A 386 10.21 5.46 7.42
N ALA A 387 9.08 6.02 7.82
CA ALA A 387 8.92 7.45 8.07
C ALA A 387 9.80 7.94 9.23
N ILE A 388 9.81 7.20 10.35
CA ILE A 388 10.66 7.51 11.51
C ILE A 388 12.14 7.54 11.10
N ASP A 389 12.60 6.53 10.37
CA ASP A 389 14.00 6.42 9.96
C ASP A 389 14.40 7.51 8.97
N ALA A 390 13.47 7.89 8.07
CA ALA A 390 13.67 9.00 7.16
C ALA A 390 13.83 10.34 7.88
N LEU A 391 12.93 10.67 8.82
CA LEU A 391 13.03 11.90 9.61
C LEU A 391 14.27 11.90 10.50
N ALA A 392 14.61 10.76 11.12
CA ALA A 392 15.82 10.62 11.90
C ALA A 392 17.10 10.84 11.06
N ALA A 393 17.08 10.51 9.76
CA ALA A 393 18.18 10.83 8.85
C ALA A 393 18.31 12.35 8.64
N ALA A 394 17.19 13.07 8.47
CA ALA A 394 17.20 14.53 8.37
C ALA A 394 17.67 15.21 9.66
N GLU A 395 17.25 14.69 10.82
CA GLU A 395 17.70 15.16 12.14
C GLU A 395 19.21 14.95 12.32
N ARG A 396 19.73 13.76 11.97
CA ARG A 396 21.19 13.47 12.04
C ARG A 396 22.01 14.34 11.09
N ALA A 397 21.44 14.70 9.94
CA ALA A 397 22.09 15.61 8.99
C ALA A 397 22.00 17.10 9.40
N GLY A 398 21.35 17.42 10.52
CA GLY A 398 21.16 18.80 10.97
C GLY A 398 20.18 19.63 10.16
N LEU A 399 19.40 19.00 9.29
CA LEU A 399 18.39 19.66 8.45
C LEU A 399 17.14 20.01 9.24
N LEU A 400 16.79 19.20 10.23
CA LEU A 400 15.64 19.36 11.11
C LEU A 400 16.07 19.26 12.58
N PRO A 401 15.42 20.00 13.49
CA PRO A 401 15.63 19.82 14.93
C PRO A 401 15.05 18.48 15.39
N VAL A 402 15.69 17.82 16.35
CA VAL A 402 15.19 16.57 16.93
C VAL A 402 13.86 16.81 17.65
N ARG A 403 12.82 16.08 17.23
CA ARG A 403 11.49 16.10 17.85
C ARG A 403 10.97 14.67 18.08
N PRO A 404 10.28 14.40 19.22
CA PRO A 404 9.80 13.06 19.51
C PRO A 404 8.72 12.62 18.53
N CYS A 405 8.77 11.34 18.12
CA CYS A 405 7.72 10.71 17.34
C CYS A 405 6.49 10.45 18.23
N THR A 406 5.31 10.82 17.73
CA THR A 406 4.03 10.63 18.43
C THR A 406 3.09 9.67 17.70
N THR A 407 3.48 9.13 16.54
CA THR A 407 2.60 8.35 15.66
C THR A 407 2.30 6.93 16.17
N GLU A 408 2.97 6.45 17.21
CA GLU A 408 2.65 5.14 17.81
C GLU A 408 1.25 5.09 18.43
N ALA A 409 0.77 6.22 18.94
CA ALA A 409 -0.56 6.34 19.54
C ALA A 409 -1.52 7.22 18.72
N LEU A 410 -1.16 7.55 17.49
CA LEU A 410 -1.97 8.40 16.62
C LEU A 410 -3.00 7.54 15.89
N ALA A 411 -4.27 7.68 16.27
CA ALA A 411 -5.37 7.11 15.49
C ALA A 411 -5.43 7.77 14.11
N LEU A 412 -5.59 6.97 13.07
CA LEU A 412 -5.74 7.45 11.70
C LEU A 412 -7.17 7.94 11.47
N ALA A 413 -7.30 8.95 10.62
CA ALA A 413 -8.58 9.55 10.29
C ALA A 413 -9.53 8.51 9.68
N ASP A 414 -10.72 8.42 10.26
CA ASP A 414 -11.83 7.62 9.75
C ASP A 414 -12.77 8.50 8.91
N ASP A 415 -13.46 7.90 7.98
CA ASP A 415 -14.51 8.52 7.18
C ASP A 415 -15.87 8.03 7.66
N ALA A 416 -16.17 8.37 8.92
CA ALA A 416 -17.31 7.81 9.67
C ALA A 416 -18.69 8.07 9.01
N ASP A 417 -18.78 9.05 8.12
CA ASP A 417 -20.02 9.39 7.41
C ASP A 417 -20.31 8.39 6.26
N TRP A 418 -19.32 7.57 5.86
CA TRP A 418 -19.44 6.66 4.73
C TRP A 418 -18.92 5.25 5.05
N ASP A 419 -19.79 4.27 4.94
CA ASP A 419 -19.36 2.86 4.84
C ASP A 419 -19.05 2.54 3.36
N ALA A 420 -17.81 2.86 2.94
CA ALA A 420 -17.35 2.59 1.59
C ALA A 420 -17.40 1.10 1.23
N THR A 421 -17.28 0.19 2.21
CA THR A 421 -17.37 -1.26 1.98
C THR A 421 -18.81 -1.67 1.67
N GLN A 422 -19.79 -1.16 2.40
CA GLN A 422 -21.20 -1.42 2.11
C GLN A 422 -21.59 -0.83 0.77
N LEU A 423 -21.24 0.44 0.51
CA LEU A 423 -21.54 1.11 -0.76
C LEU A 423 -20.96 0.37 -1.95
N MET A 424 -19.71 -0.09 -1.84
CA MET A 424 -19.08 -0.91 -2.88
C MET A 424 -19.85 -2.22 -3.11
N ALA A 425 -20.26 -2.92 -2.04
CA ALA A 425 -21.01 -4.17 -2.16
C ALA A 425 -22.37 -3.95 -2.84
N GLU A 426 -23.08 -2.88 -2.53
CA GLU A 426 -24.33 -2.49 -3.19
C GLU A 426 -24.11 -2.15 -4.66
N ALA A 427 -23.08 -1.37 -4.97
CA ALA A 427 -22.71 -1.01 -6.32
C ALA A 427 -22.38 -2.25 -7.17
N LEU A 428 -21.60 -3.19 -6.63
CA LEU A 428 -21.30 -4.47 -7.31
C LEU A 428 -22.54 -5.35 -7.53
N ALA A 429 -23.57 -5.19 -6.69
CA ALA A 429 -24.87 -5.85 -6.88
C ALA A 429 -25.81 -5.09 -7.85
N GLY A 430 -25.33 -4.06 -8.54
CA GLY A 430 -26.11 -3.27 -9.49
C GLY A 430 -27.10 -2.28 -8.84
N ARG A 431 -26.85 -1.88 -7.61
CA ARG A 431 -27.66 -0.94 -6.82
C ARG A 431 -26.84 0.27 -6.38
N GLY A 432 -27.49 1.30 -5.89
CA GLY A 432 -26.82 2.42 -5.21
C GLY A 432 -26.08 3.39 -6.13
N ASP A 433 -26.47 3.56 -7.39
CA ASP A 433 -25.78 4.46 -8.32
C ASP A 433 -25.83 5.91 -7.88
N GLU A 434 -26.93 6.32 -7.23
CA GLU A 434 -27.09 7.67 -6.67
C GLU A 434 -26.15 7.89 -5.47
N GLN A 435 -26.04 6.90 -4.59
CA GLN A 435 -25.11 6.91 -3.47
C GLN A 435 -23.65 6.91 -3.93
N VAL A 436 -23.33 6.22 -5.05
CA VAL A 436 -22.00 6.31 -5.68
C VAL A 436 -21.73 7.72 -6.17
N ALA A 437 -22.73 8.43 -6.74
CA ALA A 437 -22.57 9.82 -7.14
C ALA A 437 -22.36 10.75 -5.94
N GLU A 438 -23.08 10.54 -4.84
CA GLU A 438 -22.91 11.29 -3.59
C GLU A 438 -21.53 11.07 -3.00
N TYR A 439 -21.09 9.80 -2.93
CA TYR A 439 -19.76 9.47 -2.48
C TYR A 439 -18.66 10.06 -3.39
N ALA A 440 -18.87 10.12 -4.69
CA ALA A 440 -17.91 10.74 -5.61
C ALA A 440 -17.72 12.24 -5.30
N ARG A 441 -18.80 12.97 -4.96
CA ARG A 441 -18.72 14.37 -4.49
C ARG A 441 -17.95 14.46 -3.17
N HIS A 442 -18.28 13.61 -2.21
CA HIS A 442 -17.56 13.51 -0.94
C HIS A 442 -16.06 13.22 -1.16
N ALA A 443 -15.74 12.23 -2.00
CA ALA A 443 -14.36 11.90 -2.32
C ALA A 443 -13.58 13.05 -2.98
N ARG A 444 -14.25 13.86 -3.84
CA ARG A 444 -13.68 15.08 -4.40
C ARG A 444 -13.37 16.10 -3.30
N ASP A 445 -14.30 16.34 -2.41
CA ASP A 445 -14.26 17.45 -1.45
C ASP A 445 -13.40 17.13 -0.22
N TYR A 446 -13.36 15.87 0.24
CA TYR A 446 -12.67 15.46 1.47
C TYR A 446 -11.48 14.52 1.25
N GLN A 447 -11.36 13.92 0.07
CA GLN A 447 -10.31 12.94 -0.24
C GLN A 447 -9.52 13.30 -1.51
N GLN A 448 -9.73 14.51 -2.05
CA GLN A 448 -9.07 15.05 -3.24
C GLN A 448 -9.15 14.15 -4.49
N ALA A 449 -10.22 13.37 -4.67
CA ALA A 449 -10.44 12.65 -5.91
C ALA A 449 -10.72 13.63 -7.06
N ARG A 450 -10.05 13.46 -8.20
CA ARG A 450 -10.13 14.36 -9.37
C ARG A 450 -10.68 13.67 -10.61
N THR A 451 -10.50 12.36 -10.71
CA THR A 451 -10.89 11.58 -11.87
C THR A 451 -11.86 10.45 -11.51
N VAL A 452 -12.53 9.92 -12.52
CA VAL A 452 -13.39 8.73 -12.38
C VAL A 452 -12.59 7.55 -11.81
N GLU A 453 -11.35 7.38 -12.25
CA GLU A 453 -10.46 6.31 -11.77
C GLU A 453 -10.09 6.46 -10.31
N ASP A 454 -9.93 7.70 -9.82
CA ASP A 454 -9.68 7.93 -8.40
C ASP A 454 -10.81 7.37 -7.55
N VAL A 455 -12.05 7.63 -7.95
CA VAL A 455 -13.24 7.16 -7.24
C VAL A 455 -13.40 5.66 -7.40
N LEU A 456 -13.50 5.15 -8.65
CA LEU A 456 -13.87 3.76 -8.90
C LEU A 456 -12.75 2.76 -8.59
N ASN A 457 -11.48 3.14 -8.79
CA ASN A 457 -10.36 2.21 -8.60
C ASN A 457 -9.70 2.32 -7.22
N ARG A 458 -9.68 3.51 -6.60
CA ARG A 458 -8.94 3.76 -5.35
C ARG A 458 -9.80 4.10 -4.15
N ARG A 459 -10.98 4.74 -4.35
CA ARG A 459 -11.90 5.03 -3.23
C ARG A 459 -12.91 3.90 -3.03
N LEU A 460 -13.55 3.40 -4.09
CA LEU A 460 -14.57 2.35 -4.02
C LEU A 460 -14.08 0.96 -4.47
N ARG A 461 -12.91 0.84 -5.09
CA ARG A 461 -12.32 -0.43 -5.53
C ARG A 461 -13.15 -1.20 -6.59
N ILE A 462 -14.25 -0.65 -7.08
CA ILE A 462 -15.17 -1.31 -8.04
C ILE A 462 -14.43 -1.70 -9.33
N GLY A 463 -13.57 -0.81 -9.86
CA GLY A 463 -12.81 -1.08 -11.07
C GLY A 463 -11.79 -2.22 -10.93
N LEU A 464 -11.36 -2.51 -9.70
CA LEU A 464 -10.50 -3.64 -9.39
C LEU A 464 -11.28 -4.95 -9.26
N LEU A 465 -12.55 -4.89 -8.86
CA LEU A 465 -13.39 -6.05 -8.53
C LEU A 465 -14.30 -6.47 -9.68
N ASP A 466 -14.77 -5.50 -10.47
CA ASP A 466 -15.67 -5.69 -11.60
C ASP A 466 -15.54 -4.55 -12.61
N GLU A 467 -14.76 -4.78 -13.65
CA GLU A 467 -14.47 -3.78 -14.68
C GLU A 467 -15.71 -3.38 -15.50
N ALA A 468 -16.64 -4.31 -15.72
CA ALA A 468 -17.87 -4.03 -16.45
C ALA A 468 -18.79 -3.10 -15.66
N ARG A 469 -18.90 -3.34 -14.34
CA ARG A 469 -19.67 -2.47 -13.45
C ARG A 469 -19.04 -1.09 -13.31
N ALA A 470 -17.71 -1.02 -13.20
CA ALA A 470 -17.00 0.26 -13.18
C ALA A 470 -17.31 1.09 -14.42
N ARG A 471 -17.23 0.49 -15.62
CA ARG A 471 -17.60 1.16 -16.89
C ARG A 471 -19.03 1.69 -16.89
N ALA A 472 -19.98 0.92 -16.36
CA ALA A 472 -21.38 1.37 -16.25
C ALA A 472 -21.55 2.59 -15.35
N LEU A 473 -20.70 2.78 -14.35
CA LEU A 473 -20.73 3.89 -13.39
C LEU A 473 -19.94 5.13 -13.85
N GLU A 474 -19.12 5.04 -14.89
CA GLU A 474 -18.26 6.15 -15.34
C GLU A 474 -19.02 7.46 -15.57
N GLY A 475 -20.18 7.38 -16.26
CA GLY A 475 -21.01 8.55 -16.54
C GLY A 475 -21.55 9.23 -15.28
N THR A 476 -22.03 8.41 -14.34
CA THR A 476 -22.53 8.86 -13.02
C THR A 476 -21.45 9.57 -12.21
N VAL A 477 -20.28 8.95 -12.10
CA VAL A 477 -19.15 9.50 -11.33
C VAL A 477 -18.59 10.76 -12.01
N ARG A 478 -18.46 10.75 -13.34
CA ARG A 478 -18.00 11.94 -14.11
C ARG A 478 -18.90 13.16 -13.90
N ALA A 479 -20.21 12.96 -13.96
CA ALA A 479 -21.18 14.03 -13.72
C ALA A 479 -21.10 14.56 -12.27
N ALA A 480 -20.90 13.66 -11.30
CA ALA A 480 -20.77 14.03 -9.90
C ALA A 480 -19.49 14.85 -9.60
N LEU A 481 -18.37 14.48 -10.25
CA LEU A 481 -17.09 15.20 -10.10
C LEU A 481 -17.09 16.58 -10.79
N ALA A 482 -17.83 16.73 -11.90
CA ALA A 482 -17.92 17.99 -12.64
C ALA A 482 -18.77 19.06 -11.97
N GLY A 483 -19.62 18.70 -10.99
CA GLY A 483 -20.45 19.64 -10.25
C GLY A 483 -19.59 20.65 -9.47
N SER A 484 -20.01 21.94 -9.46
CA SER A 484 -19.30 23.00 -8.71
C SER A 484 -19.15 22.65 -7.23
N LEU A 485 -17.99 22.99 -6.66
CA LEU A 485 -17.84 23.17 -5.22
C LEU A 485 -18.90 24.18 -4.75
N ILE A 486 -19.77 23.79 -3.82
CA ILE A 486 -20.68 24.72 -3.12
C ILE A 486 -19.86 25.62 -2.21
#